data_d964f2c3dfdb2866694cfc9e9df27a5d
#
_entry.id   d964f2c3dfdb2866694cfc9e9df27a5d
#
_cell.length_a   1.000
_cell.length_b   1.000
_cell.length_c   1.000
_cell.angle_alpha   90.00
_cell.angle_beta   90.00
_cell.angle_gamma   90.00
#
_symmetry.space_group_name_H-M   'P 1'
#
loop_
_entity.id
_entity.type
_entity.pdbx_description
1 polymer ?
#
loop_
_entity_poly.entity_id
_entity_poly.type
_entity_poly.pdbx_seq_one_letter_code
_entity_poly.pdbx_strand_id
1 'polypeptide(L)'
;MRKRLHILIVIIAIIVMSSIAFCEPGSQEDPLVTLSYVQKRIEQVKFYLDEKLNPAIETSNNNATQIQTLVEENKQLKEKIANLQSSGSAALDVVELKDGQTLICNAGTEIILRGGSATAIASDLGGLSDTTAGEDIQMNQKIPNNHLLIVPRSDGRGVLVPKYAIFMVRGSYEVR
;
A
#
# COMPACT_ATOMS: atom_id res chain seq x y z
N MET A 1 38.34 -21.09 -96.75
CA MET A 1 38.51 -21.46 -95.31
C MET A 1 38.27 -20.29 -94.39
N ARG A 2 38.82 -19.08 -94.62
CA ARG A 2 38.63 -17.90 -93.71
C ARG A 2 37.20 -17.51 -93.38
N LYS A 3 36.26 -17.49 -94.39
CA LYS A 3 34.84 -17.15 -94.18
C LYS A 3 34.11 -18.12 -93.28
N ARG A 4 34.42 -19.43 -93.34
CA ARG A 4 33.84 -20.44 -92.44
C ARG A 4 34.33 -20.30 -91.03
N LEU A 5 35.58 -19.87 -90.83
CA LEU A 5 36.20 -19.62 -89.53
C LEU A 5 35.52 -18.42 -88.83
N HIS A 6 35.26 -17.32 -89.63
CA HIS A 6 34.55 -16.17 -89.04
C HIS A 6 33.10 -16.49 -88.62
N ILE A 7 32.40 -17.32 -89.40
CA ILE A 7 31.05 -17.73 -89.08
C ILE A 7 31.03 -18.59 -87.77
N LEU A 8 32.05 -19.46 -87.63
CA LEU A 8 32.17 -20.28 -86.43
C LEU A 8 32.47 -19.43 -85.18
N ILE A 9 33.29 -18.39 -85.27
CA ILE A 9 33.57 -17.47 -84.17
C ILE A 9 32.38 -16.66 -83.77
N VAL A 10 31.54 -16.20 -84.74
CA VAL A 10 30.30 -15.47 -84.46
C VAL A 10 29.27 -16.36 -83.77
N ILE A 11 29.13 -17.61 -84.16
CA ILE A 11 28.21 -18.58 -83.53
C ILE A 11 28.66 -18.83 -82.07
N ILE A 12 29.93 -19.03 -81.84
CA ILE A 12 30.48 -19.21 -80.48
C ILE A 12 30.25 -17.94 -79.62
N ALA A 13 30.46 -16.77 -80.16
CA ALA A 13 30.18 -15.50 -79.45
C ALA A 13 28.71 -15.32 -79.07
N ILE A 14 27.76 -15.74 -79.94
CA ILE A 14 26.34 -15.72 -79.67
C ILE A 14 25.97 -16.72 -78.59
N ILE A 15 26.53 -17.93 -78.57
CA ILE A 15 26.31 -18.94 -77.55
C ILE A 15 26.83 -18.45 -76.16
N VAL A 16 27.99 -17.81 -76.14
CA VAL A 16 28.56 -17.27 -74.87
C VAL A 16 27.74 -16.08 -74.37
N MET A 17 27.20 -15.26 -75.24
CA MET A 17 26.36 -14.12 -74.83
C MET A 17 24.99 -14.60 -74.33
N SER A 18 24.45 -15.69 -74.80
CA SER A 18 23.14 -16.22 -74.34
C SER A 18 23.27 -16.91 -72.96
N SER A 19 24.44 -17.35 -72.55
CA SER A 19 24.64 -17.99 -71.23
C SER A 19 24.77 -16.99 -70.09
N ILE A 20 24.89 -15.69 -70.35
CA ILE A 20 24.99 -14.64 -69.31
C ILE A 20 23.61 -14.10 -68.91
N ALA A 21 22.52 -14.49 -69.60
CA ALA A 21 21.19 -13.92 -69.43
C ALA A 21 20.23 -14.79 -68.53
N PHE A 22 20.66 -15.85 -67.92
CA PHE A 22 19.86 -16.66 -67.00
C PHE A 22 20.24 -16.47 -65.57
N CYS A 23 20.17 -15.21 -65.08
CA CYS A 23 19.92 -14.98 -63.68
C CYS A 23 18.37 -14.90 -63.56
N GLU A 24 17.71 -16.05 -63.22
CA GLU A 24 16.27 -16.05 -62.90
C GLU A 24 16.03 -15.16 -61.71
N PRO A 25 15.25 -14.05 -61.87
CA PRO A 25 14.84 -13.29 -60.70
C PRO A 25 13.97 -14.16 -59.79
N GLY A 26 14.44 -14.40 -58.54
CA GLY A 26 13.75 -15.27 -57.58
C GLY A 26 14.45 -16.56 -57.23
N SER A 27 15.75 -16.71 -57.58
CA SER A 27 16.57 -17.83 -57.07
C SER A 27 16.79 -17.73 -55.56
N GLN A 28 17.27 -18.82 -54.94
CA GLN A 28 17.58 -18.83 -53.49
C GLN A 28 18.64 -17.77 -53.09
N GLU A 29 19.45 -17.31 -54.05
CA GLU A 29 20.52 -16.34 -53.85
C GLU A 29 20.04 -14.86 -54.01
N ASP A 30 18.90 -14.64 -54.71
CA ASP A 30 18.25 -13.34 -54.85
C ASP A 30 16.71 -13.49 -54.89
N PRO A 31 16.07 -13.70 -53.73
CA PRO A 31 14.63 -13.92 -53.63
C PRO A 31 13.86 -12.63 -53.90
N LEU A 32 13.31 -12.45 -55.08
CA LEU A 32 12.35 -11.42 -55.41
C LEU A 32 11.03 -11.71 -54.64
N VAL A 33 10.83 -10.92 -53.58
CA VAL A 33 9.60 -10.99 -52.79
C VAL A 33 8.56 -10.04 -53.40
N THR A 34 7.40 -10.56 -53.78
CA THR A 34 6.29 -9.74 -54.30
C THR A 34 5.67 -8.89 -53.20
N LEU A 35 5.23 -7.67 -53.57
CA LEU A 35 4.55 -6.76 -52.62
C LEU A 35 3.35 -7.44 -51.94
N SER A 36 2.60 -8.24 -52.66
CA SER A 36 1.46 -8.99 -52.12
C SER A 36 1.87 -10.04 -51.06
N TYR A 37 3.04 -10.70 -51.20
CA TYR A 37 3.57 -11.61 -50.20
C TYR A 37 3.97 -10.85 -48.93
N VAL A 38 4.65 -9.72 -49.07
CA VAL A 38 5.04 -8.88 -47.94
C VAL A 38 3.81 -8.38 -47.20
N GLN A 39 2.81 -7.87 -47.91
CA GLN A 39 1.54 -7.44 -47.30
C GLN A 39 0.86 -8.55 -46.51
N LYS A 40 0.75 -9.74 -47.11
CA LYS A 40 0.16 -10.90 -46.41
C LYS A 40 0.93 -11.30 -45.15
N ARG A 41 2.26 -11.22 -45.15
CA ARG A 41 3.09 -11.48 -43.99
C ARG A 41 2.92 -10.42 -42.92
N ILE A 42 2.82 -9.15 -43.29
CA ILE A 42 2.53 -8.05 -42.36
C ILE A 42 1.17 -8.28 -41.68
N GLU A 43 0.14 -8.65 -42.43
CA GLU A 43 -1.18 -8.92 -41.86
C GLU A 43 -1.15 -10.11 -40.90
N GLN A 44 -0.42 -11.19 -41.24
CA GLN A 44 -0.24 -12.33 -40.34
C GLN A 44 0.47 -11.94 -39.04
N VAL A 45 1.52 -11.12 -39.11
CA VAL A 45 2.24 -10.63 -37.94
C VAL A 45 1.37 -9.72 -37.10
N LYS A 46 0.62 -8.81 -37.71
CA LYS A 46 -0.35 -7.95 -37.00
C LYS A 46 -1.38 -8.79 -36.26
N PHE A 47 -2.00 -9.75 -36.94
CA PHE A 47 -2.97 -10.64 -36.30
C PHE A 47 -2.38 -11.40 -35.11
N TYR A 48 -1.18 -11.94 -35.25
CA TYR A 48 -0.47 -12.64 -34.16
C TYR A 48 -0.15 -11.71 -33.00
N LEU A 49 0.28 -10.48 -33.29
CA LEU A 49 0.54 -9.47 -32.26
C LEU A 49 -0.75 -9.07 -31.53
N ASP A 50 -1.82 -8.84 -32.26
CA ASP A 50 -3.11 -8.47 -31.67
C ASP A 50 -3.67 -9.59 -30.79
N GLU A 51 -3.54 -10.87 -31.23
CA GLU A 51 -3.93 -12.04 -30.45
C GLU A 51 -3.15 -12.16 -29.12
N LYS A 52 -1.89 -11.78 -29.10
CA LYS A 52 -1.03 -11.86 -27.91
C LYS A 52 -1.08 -10.61 -27.03
N LEU A 53 -1.17 -9.44 -27.66
CA LEU A 53 -1.16 -8.17 -26.94
C LEU A 53 -2.51 -7.85 -26.29
N ASN A 54 -3.64 -8.15 -26.92
CA ASN A 54 -4.95 -7.82 -26.37
C ASN A 54 -5.21 -8.47 -25.01
N PRO A 55 -4.96 -9.78 -24.79
CA PRO A 55 -5.10 -10.38 -23.46
C PRO A 55 -4.13 -9.80 -22.42
N ALA A 56 -2.92 -9.45 -22.85
CA ALA A 56 -1.92 -8.84 -21.96
C ALA A 56 -2.34 -7.42 -21.52
N ILE A 57 -2.87 -6.63 -22.43
CA ILE A 57 -3.41 -5.29 -22.14
C ILE A 57 -4.62 -5.41 -21.22
N GLU A 58 -5.54 -6.33 -21.46
CA GLU A 58 -6.70 -6.57 -20.61
C GLU A 58 -6.28 -6.98 -19.20
N THR A 59 -5.34 -7.92 -19.08
CA THR A 59 -4.78 -8.33 -17.79
C THR A 59 -4.12 -7.15 -17.07
N SER A 60 -3.35 -6.32 -17.79
CA SER A 60 -2.72 -5.13 -17.22
C SER A 60 -3.75 -4.12 -16.70
N ASN A 61 -4.82 -3.87 -17.45
CA ASN A 61 -5.90 -2.97 -17.04
C ASN A 61 -6.65 -3.52 -15.81
N ASN A 62 -6.94 -4.81 -15.80
CA ASN A 62 -7.57 -5.47 -14.64
C ASN A 62 -6.69 -5.38 -13.40
N ASN A 63 -5.39 -5.63 -13.55
CA ASN A 63 -4.43 -5.49 -12.45
C ASN A 63 -4.36 -4.05 -11.94
N ALA A 64 -4.36 -3.06 -12.83
CA ALA A 64 -4.37 -1.65 -12.44
C ALA A 64 -5.63 -1.29 -11.62
N THR A 65 -6.79 -1.79 -12.03
CA THR A 65 -8.05 -1.61 -11.29
C THR A 65 -8.02 -2.28 -9.92
N GLN A 66 -7.50 -3.51 -9.85
CA GLN A 66 -7.34 -4.22 -8.57
C GLN A 66 -6.38 -3.50 -7.62
N ILE A 67 -5.27 -2.98 -8.14
CA ILE A 67 -4.32 -2.19 -7.35
C ILE A 67 -5.00 -0.95 -6.76
N GLN A 68 -5.80 -0.22 -7.55
CA GLN A 68 -6.54 0.94 -7.04
C GLN A 68 -7.52 0.55 -5.93
N THR A 69 -8.25 -0.54 -6.09
CA THR A 69 -9.17 -1.05 -5.06
C THR A 69 -8.42 -1.41 -3.78
N LEU A 70 -7.31 -2.17 -3.90
CA LEU A 70 -6.49 -2.55 -2.74
C LEU A 70 -5.86 -1.35 -2.02
N VAL A 71 -5.47 -0.31 -2.75
CA VAL A 71 -4.95 0.92 -2.16
C VAL A 71 -6.02 1.62 -1.33
N GLU A 72 -7.25 1.71 -1.85
CA GLU A 72 -8.36 2.33 -1.12
C GLU A 72 -8.77 1.50 0.11
N GLU A 73 -8.86 0.17 -0.01
CA GLU A 73 -9.12 -0.72 1.12
C GLU A 73 -8.03 -0.61 2.21
N ASN A 74 -6.75 -0.54 1.83
CA ASN A 74 -5.66 -0.32 2.77
C ASN A 74 -5.78 1.01 3.50
N LYS A 75 -6.18 2.07 2.81
CA LYS A 75 -6.43 3.38 3.42
C LYS A 75 -7.56 3.29 4.45
N GLN A 76 -8.69 2.69 4.08
CA GLN A 76 -9.82 2.50 4.98
C GLN A 76 -9.47 1.64 6.20
N LEU A 77 -8.69 0.57 6.01
CA LEU A 77 -8.23 -0.27 7.11
C LEU A 77 -7.31 0.50 8.07
N LYS A 78 -6.39 1.31 7.54
CA LYS A 78 -5.54 2.18 8.36
C LYS A 78 -6.35 3.20 9.17
N GLU A 79 -7.37 3.80 8.57
CA GLU A 79 -8.28 4.71 9.27
C GLU A 79 -9.08 4.00 10.37
N LYS A 80 -9.58 2.78 10.09
CA LYS A 80 -10.26 1.96 11.11
C LYS A 80 -9.33 1.59 12.26
N ILE A 81 -8.07 1.20 11.96
CA ILE A 81 -7.07 0.89 12.99
C ILE A 81 -6.78 2.13 13.84
N ALA A 82 -6.56 3.30 13.22
CA ALA A 82 -6.35 4.55 13.94
C ALA A 82 -7.53 4.90 14.86
N ASN A 83 -8.76 4.74 14.35
CA ASN A 83 -9.98 4.95 15.14
C ASN A 83 -10.11 3.97 16.31
N LEU A 84 -9.77 2.69 16.11
CA LEU A 84 -9.79 1.69 17.18
C LEU A 84 -8.72 1.96 18.25
N GLN A 85 -7.54 2.42 17.82
CA GLN A 85 -6.47 2.82 18.73
C GLN A 85 -6.85 4.07 19.56
N SER A 86 -7.54 5.02 18.95
CA SER A 86 -8.05 6.22 19.66
C SER A 86 -9.25 5.91 20.57
N SER A 87 -9.96 4.82 20.32
CA SER A 87 -11.13 4.39 21.13
C SER A 87 -10.75 3.63 22.39
N GLY A 88 -9.47 3.53 22.71
CA GLY A 88 -8.96 2.89 23.91
C GLY A 88 -8.39 1.49 23.67
N SER A 89 -7.20 1.27 24.16
CA SER A 89 -6.57 -0.06 24.15
C SER A 89 -7.40 -1.01 25.04
N ALA A 90 -7.69 -2.21 24.53
CA ALA A 90 -8.27 -3.28 25.36
C ALA A 90 -7.29 -3.77 26.42
N ALA A 91 -5.99 -3.47 26.28
CA ALA A 91 -4.94 -3.77 27.24
C ALA A 91 -4.78 -2.66 28.30
N LEU A 92 -4.31 -3.02 29.48
CA LEU A 92 -3.91 -2.07 30.51
C LEU A 92 -2.49 -1.59 30.24
N ASP A 93 -2.34 -0.29 30.02
CA ASP A 93 -1.03 0.35 29.89
C ASP A 93 -0.45 0.66 31.25
N VAL A 94 0.86 0.46 31.43
CA VAL A 94 1.56 0.89 32.64
C VAL A 94 2.13 2.29 32.39
N VAL A 95 1.61 3.27 33.13
CA VAL A 95 1.99 4.68 33.00
C VAL A 95 2.72 5.12 34.27
N GLU A 96 3.98 5.53 34.14
CA GLU A 96 4.78 6.12 35.20
C GLU A 96 4.77 7.64 35.10
N LEU A 97 4.40 8.30 36.18
CA LEU A 97 4.32 9.76 36.27
C LEU A 97 5.26 10.28 37.34
N LYS A 98 5.88 11.41 37.05
CA LYS A 98 6.81 12.14 37.91
C LYS A 98 6.15 13.34 38.59
N ASP A 99 6.91 14.00 39.42
CA ASP A 99 6.50 15.20 40.15
C ASP A 99 5.88 16.25 39.25
N GLY A 100 4.70 16.71 39.64
CA GLY A 100 3.95 17.76 38.97
C GLY A 100 3.20 17.32 37.69
N GLN A 101 3.39 16.09 37.20
CA GLN A 101 2.69 15.61 36.02
C GLN A 101 1.23 15.29 36.33
N THR A 102 0.41 15.48 35.30
CA THR A 102 -1.02 15.13 35.31
C THR A 102 -1.34 14.07 34.27
N LEU A 103 -2.28 13.19 34.59
CA LEU A 103 -2.88 12.25 33.67
C LEU A 103 -4.32 12.69 33.43
N ILE A 104 -4.60 13.31 32.31
CA ILE A 104 -5.93 13.71 31.91
C ILE A 104 -6.57 12.60 31.09
N CYS A 105 -7.76 12.19 31.46
CA CYS A 105 -8.40 11.02 30.87
C CYS A 105 -9.73 11.36 30.20
N ASN A 106 -10.04 10.63 29.13
CA ASN A 106 -11.32 10.74 28.46
C ASN A 106 -12.39 9.83 29.09
N ALA A 107 -13.63 10.07 28.73
CA ALA A 107 -14.78 9.27 29.20
C ALA A 107 -14.57 7.76 28.96
N GLY A 108 -14.90 6.94 29.97
CA GLY A 108 -14.75 5.50 29.94
C GLY A 108 -13.33 5.00 30.21
N THR A 109 -12.35 5.89 30.47
CA THR A 109 -11.01 5.48 30.88
C THR A 109 -11.03 4.91 32.30
N GLU A 110 -10.42 3.76 32.46
CA GLU A 110 -10.21 3.09 33.72
C GLU A 110 -8.77 3.31 34.21
N ILE A 111 -8.60 3.66 35.46
CA ILE A 111 -7.30 3.91 36.07
C ILE A 111 -7.20 3.22 37.44
N ILE A 112 -6.03 2.64 37.71
CA ILE A 112 -5.71 2.00 38.99
C ILE A 112 -4.34 2.53 39.44
N LEU A 113 -4.28 3.20 40.61
CA LEU A 113 -3.01 3.59 41.21
C LEU A 113 -2.36 2.37 41.84
N ARG A 114 -1.21 1.95 41.25
CA ARG A 114 -0.45 0.76 41.74
C ARG A 114 0.64 1.11 42.73
N GLY A 115 1.18 2.32 42.63
CA GLY A 115 2.27 2.74 43.54
C GLY A 115 2.40 4.24 43.55
N GLY A 116 3.02 4.76 44.60
CA GLY A 116 3.18 6.21 44.78
C GLY A 116 1.95 6.89 45.37
N SER A 117 1.72 8.15 45.01
CA SER A 117 0.60 8.94 45.49
C SER A 117 0.09 9.90 44.42
N ALA A 118 -1.22 10.10 44.38
CA ALA A 118 -1.86 11.04 43.48
C ALA A 118 -3.10 11.66 44.11
N THR A 119 -3.56 12.77 43.57
CA THR A 119 -4.80 13.45 43.93
C THR A 119 -5.71 13.55 42.70
N ALA A 120 -7.02 13.54 42.91
CA ALA A 120 -7.98 13.64 41.83
C ALA A 120 -8.04 15.08 41.27
N ILE A 121 -8.15 15.16 39.96
CA ILE A 121 -8.60 16.34 39.21
C ILE A 121 -10.05 16.08 38.83
N ALA A 122 -10.97 16.81 39.46
CA ALA A 122 -12.40 16.77 39.17
C ALA A 122 -12.81 17.93 38.26
N SER A 123 -14.03 17.88 37.74
CA SER A 123 -14.67 18.99 37.04
C SER A 123 -15.83 19.56 37.85
N ASP A 124 -16.42 20.66 37.36
CA ASP A 124 -17.64 21.25 37.95
C ASP A 124 -18.84 20.28 37.92
N LEU A 125 -18.75 19.24 37.09
CA LEU A 125 -19.80 18.21 36.92
C LEU A 125 -19.56 16.94 37.79
N GLY A 126 -18.59 16.94 38.68
CA GLY A 126 -18.30 15.86 39.61
C GLY A 126 -16.89 15.29 39.56
N GLY A 127 -16.62 14.26 40.33
CA GLY A 127 -15.33 13.64 40.52
C GLY A 127 -15.02 12.44 39.62
N LEU A 128 -14.03 11.66 40.03
CA LEU A 128 -13.74 10.33 39.46
C LEU A 128 -14.57 9.29 40.20
N SER A 129 -15.17 8.38 39.46
CA SER A 129 -16.00 7.33 40.10
C SER A 129 -15.11 6.19 40.61
N ASP A 130 -15.05 6.02 41.92
CA ASP A 130 -14.39 4.88 42.57
C ASP A 130 -15.37 3.69 42.67
N THR A 131 -15.26 2.77 41.72
CA THR A 131 -16.13 1.60 41.68
C THR A 131 -15.81 0.57 42.75
N THR A 132 -14.60 0.65 43.34
CA THR A 132 -14.20 -0.25 44.43
C THR A 132 -14.81 0.19 45.76
N ALA A 133 -14.84 1.50 46.03
CA ALA A 133 -15.44 2.05 47.24
C ALA A 133 -16.94 2.35 47.09
N GLY A 134 -17.44 2.51 45.84
CA GLY A 134 -18.82 2.90 45.56
C GLY A 134 -19.11 4.38 45.81
N GLU A 135 -18.11 5.25 45.66
CA GLU A 135 -18.19 6.70 45.87
C GLU A 135 -17.43 7.49 44.81
N ASP A 136 -17.68 8.78 44.74
CA ASP A 136 -16.94 9.69 43.82
C ASP A 136 -15.80 10.41 44.56
N ILE A 137 -14.60 10.36 44.00
CA ILE A 137 -13.45 11.08 44.51
C ILE A 137 -13.46 12.51 43.95
N GLN A 138 -13.56 13.48 44.85
CA GLN A 138 -13.67 14.90 44.50
C GLN A 138 -12.30 15.57 44.26
N MET A 139 -12.33 16.80 43.77
CA MET A 139 -11.13 17.59 43.50
C MET A 139 -10.15 17.59 44.72
N ASN A 140 -8.86 17.35 44.43
CA ASN A 140 -7.77 17.31 45.41
C ASN A 140 -7.85 16.20 46.45
N GLN A 141 -8.84 15.31 46.40
CA GLN A 141 -8.86 14.13 47.25
C GLN A 141 -7.80 13.13 46.84
N LYS A 142 -7.25 12.46 47.82
CA LYS A 142 -6.20 11.42 47.59
C LYS A 142 -6.80 10.21 46.89
N ILE A 143 -6.11 9.75 45.85
CA ILE A 143 -6.43 8.51 45.15
C ILE A 143 -6.02 7.31 46.01
N PRO A 144 -6.94 6.39 46.33
CA PRO A 144 -6.59 5.16 47.05
C PRO A 144 -5.86 4.18 46.12
N ASN A 145 -4.89 3.47 46.69
CA ASN A 145 -4.13 2.46 45.97
C ASN A 145 -4.99 1.22 45.69
N ASN A 146 -4.85 0.67 44.47
CA ASN A 146 -5.50 -0.58 44.03
C ASN A 146 -7.04 -0.47 43.90
N HIS A 147 -7.60 0.72 43.88
CA HIS A 147 -9.00 0.94 43.55
C HIS A 147 -9.16 1.13 42.04
N LEU A 148 -10.22 0.60 41.47
CA LEU A 148 -10.60 0.84 40.09
C LEU A 148 -11.41 2.14 40.00
N LEU A 149 -10.85 3.11 39.34
CA LEU A 149 -11.49 4.40 39.09
C LEU A 149 -11.93 4.48 37.64
N ILE A 150 -13.11 5.00 37.40
CA ILE A 150 -13.65 5.27 36.05
C ILE A 150 -13.80 6.78 35.88
N VAL A 151 -13.38 7.27 34.72
CA VAL A 151 -13.59 8.66 34.31
C VAL A 151 -14.92 8.76 33.56
N PRO A 152 -15.95 9.42 34.14
CA PRO A 152 -17.28 9.40 33.55
C PRO A 152 -17.44 10.25 32.28
N ARG A 153 -16.62 11.29 32.13
CA ARG A 153 -16.75 12.28 31.02
C ARG A 153 -15.41 12.81 30.57
N SER A 154 -15.34 13.24 29.30
CA SER A 154 -14.16 13.90 28.71
C SER A 154 -14.21 15.41 28.97
N ASP A 155 -14.06 15.84 30.19
CA ASP A 155 -14.17 17.24 30.65
C ASP A 155 -12.94 17.73 31.43
N GLY A 156 -11.78 17.11 31.18
CA GLY A 156 -10.53 17.48 31.82
C GLY A 156 -10.25 16.80 33.15
N ARG A 157 -11.05 15.80 33.53
CA ARG A 157 -10.81 15.01 34.75
C ARG A 157 -9.59 14.12 34.61
N GLY A 158 -8.98 13.80 35.74
CA GLY A 158 -7.80 12.98 35.78
C GLY A 158 -7.16 12.92 37.16
N VAL A 159 -5.85 12.82 37.18
CA VAL A 159 -5.08 12.79 38.43
C VAL A 159 -3.85 13.68 38.33
N LEU A 160 -3.45 14.27 39.46
CA LEU A 160 -2.21 15.01 39.64
C LEU A 160 -1.27 14.19 40.53
N VAL A 161 0.00 14.09 40.14
CA VAL A 161 1.04 13.37 40.86
C VAL A 161 1.96 14.34 41.57
N PRO A 162 1.99 14.34 42.91
CA PRO A 162 2.84 15.29 43.68
C PRO A 162 4.32 14.89 43.77
N LYS A 163 4.70 13.64 43.49
CA LYS A 163 6.10 13.17 43.47
C LYS A 163 6.32 12.11 42.42
N TYR A 164 5.71 10.96 42.60
CA TYR A 164 5.82 9.81 41.74
C TYR A 164 4.59 8.91 41.88
N ALA A 165 4.11 8.38 40.76
CA ALA A 165 3.04 7.41 40.76
C ALA A 165 3.17 6.44 39.57
N ILE A 166 2.66 5.22 39.76
CA ILE A 166 2.51 4.19 38.74
C ILE A 166 1.02 3.89 38.63
N PHE A 167 0.51 4.06 37.41
CA PHE A 167 -0.87 3.73 37.08
C PHE A 167 -0.94 2.57 36.10
N MET A 168 -1.98 1.76 36.23
CA MET A 168 -2.46 0.91 35.14
C MET A 168 -3.68 1.63 34.54
N VAL A 169 -3.65 1.87 33.25
CA VAL A 169 -4.66 2.68 32.56
C VAL A 169 -5.22 1.88 31.38
N ARG A 170 -6.52 1.87 31.24
CA ARG A 170 -7.22 1.35 30.06
C ARG A 170 -8.16 2.41 29.51
N GLY A 171 -7.93 2.88 28.32
CA GLY A 171 -8.70 3.93 27.70
C GLY A 171 -7.82 5.00 27.05
N SER A 172 -8.41 6.14 26.77
CA SER A 172 -7.72 7.27 26.13
C SER A 172 -7.31 8.31 27.15
N TYR A 173 -6.04 8.67 27.17
CA TYR A 173 -5.47 9.63 28.13
C TYR A 173 -4.34 10.46 27.50
N GLU A 174 -3.99 11.54 28.19
CA GLU A 174 -2.89 12.44 27.87
C GLU A 174 -2.07 12.73 29.14
N VAL A 175 -0.76 12.63 29.04
CA VAL A 175 0.17 13.05 30.11
C VAL A 175 0.61 14.48 29.85
N ARG A 176 0.48 15.35 30.83
CA ARG A 176 0.88 16.78 30.79
C ARG A 176 1.85 17.13 31.90
#